data_223aa0172f765614629bc58b4e44bc40
#
_entry.id   223aa0172f765614629bc58b4e44bc40
#
_cell.length_a   1.000
_cell.length_b   1.000
_cell.length_c   1.000
_cell.angle_alpha   90.00
_cell.angle_beta   90.00
_cell.angle_gamma   90.00
#
_symmetry.space_group_name_H-M   'P 1'
#
loop_
_entity.id
_entity.type
_entity.pdbx_description
1 polymer ?
#
loop_
_entity_poly.entity_id
_entity_poly.type
_entity_poly.pdbx_seq_one_letter_code
_entity_poly.pdbx_strand_id
1 'polypeptide(L)'
;MTKLPFGETLTDWGYAGGWLMVRAMPGVLARNVFDAGAWYAARDGGPEQLRKNLARVIGTTPAEVPDSLIRASVASYARYWREAFRLPTMNQAELARRLGRVFIGAEKFAIAREGGRGAVMALPHSGNWDMAGVWLAQNYGTFTTVAERLEPESLYDRFIAYRESLGFEVLPLTGGERPPMDVLAERLRANRFVCLMADRDLTRSGVPVDFFGELTRLPAGPAKLAIETGAPLHPAHVYYDGDDCVVQIDDALDTSSGDVGVITQALADRFAVNIAAHPQDWHMLQPQWLADLSEERRARLEGTGDR
;
A
#
# COMPACT_ATOMS: atom_id res chain seq x y z
N MET A 1 22.28 27.95 0.61
CA MET A 1 23.03 26.67 0.60
C MET A 1 23.08 26.16 2.03
N THR A 2 22.08 25.45 2.48
CA THR A 2 22.02 24.83 3.82
C THR A 2 22.84 23.54 3.76
N LYS A 3 23.91 23.46 4.55
CA LYS A 3 24.74 22.25 4.64
C LYS A 3 23.88 21.17 5.29
N LEU A 4 23.60 20.09 4.56
CA LEU A 4 23.00 18.87 5.10
C LEU A 4 23.88 18.36 6.26
N PRO A 5 23.33 17.97 7.41
CA PRO A 5 24.09 17.40 8.50
C PRO A 5 24.76 16.09 8.06
N PHE A 6 26.00 15.90 8.44
CA PHE A 6 26.87 14.79 8.02
C PHE A 6 26.25 13.38 8.25
N GLY A 7 25.36 13.26 9.24
CA GLY A 7 24.63 12.04 9.56
C GLY A 7 23.57 11.64 8.52
N GLU A 8 22.84 12.60 7.95
CA GLU A 8 21.84 12.34 6.90
C GLU A 8 22.48 11.82 5.62
N THR A 9 23.65 12.37 5.26
CA THR A 9 24.42 11.94 4.10
C THR A 9 24.91 10.49 4.24
N LEU A 10 25.32 10.05 5.42
CA LEU A 10 25.81 8.69 5.67
C LEU A 10 24.68 7.66 5.61
N THR A 11 23.53 8.01 6.18
CA THR A 11 22.30 7.17 6.12
C THR A 11 21.82 7.01 4.67
N ASP A 12 21.85 8.10 3.90
CA ASP A 12 21.45 8.10 2.50
C ASP A 12 22.37 7.23 1.62
N TRP A 13 23.69 7.32 1.81
CA TRP A 13 24.64 6.42 1.17
C TRP A 13 24.45 4.95 1.57
N GLY A 14 24.08 4.71 2.84
CA GLY A 14 23.76 3.37 3.34
C GLY A 14 22.54 2.77 2.63
N TYR A 15 21.46 3.54 2.48
CA TYR A 15 20.28 3.11 1.71
C TYR A 15 20.60 2.88 0.24
N ALA A 16 21.33 3.81 -0.40
CA ALA A 16 21.71 3.67 -1.80
C ALA A 16 22.58 2.44 -2.04
N GLY A 17 23.59 2.24 -1.20
CA GLY A 17 24.50 1.08 -1.29
C GLY A 17 23.78 -0.24 -1.04
N GLY A 18 22.91 -0.29 -0.03
CA GLY A 18 22.08 -1.46 0.26
C GLY A 18 21.17 -1.83 -0.91
N TRP A 19 20.50 -0.84 -1.50
CA TRP A 19 19.64 -1.05 -2.66
C TRP A 19 20.40 -1.60 -3.88
N LEU A 20 21.55 -1.00 -4.21
CA LEU A 20 22.42 -1.48 -5.30
C LEU A 20 22.94 -2.88 -5.04
N MET A 21 23.33 -3.20 -3.80
CA MET A 21 23.80 -4.52 -3.40
C MET A 21 22.72 -5.58 -3.62
N VAL A 22 21.49 -5.35 -3.17
CA VAL A 22 20.37 -6.29 -3.36
C VAL A 22 20.03 -6.49 -4.83
N ARG A 23 20.12 -5.44 -5.66
CA ARG A 23 19.95 -5.54 -7.13
C ARG A 23 20.99 -6.40 -7.79
N ALA A 24 22.26 -6.25 -7.40
CA ALA A 24 23.37 -7.00 -7.97
C ALA A 24 23.45 -8.46 -7.47
N MET A 25 22.80 -8.77 -6.36
CA MET A 25 22.87 -10.07 -5.71
C MET A 25 22.13 -11.14 -6.52
N PRO A 26 22.70 -12.36 -6.69
CA PRO A 26 21.98 -13.50 -7.27
C PRO A 26 20.68 -13.77 -6.51
N GLY A 27 19.61 -14.16 -7.23
CA GLY A 27 18.27 -14.31 -6.65
C GLY A 27 18.20 -15.24 -5.44
N VAL A 28 18.92 -16.36 -5.49
CA VAL A 28 18.98 -17.32 -4.37
C VAL A 28 19.66 -16.70 -3.15
N LEU A 29 20.76 -15.96 -3.35
CA LEU A 29 21.47 -15.31 -2.26
C LEU A 29 20.60 -14.20 -1.63
N ALA A 30 19.95 -13.38 -2.46
CA ALA A 30 19.03 -12.36 -1.97
C ALA A 30 17.88 -12.99 -1.14
N ARG A 31 17.30 -14.11 -1.61
CA ARG A 31 16.29 -14.85 -0.85
C ARG A 31 16.83 -15.25 0.52
N ASN A 32 17.96 -15.96 0.57
CA ASN A 32 18.53 -16.44 1.83
C ASN A 32 18.86 -15.32 2.82
N VAL A 33 19.36 -14.18 2.34
CA VAL A 33 19.66 -13.01 3.19
C VAL A 33 18.38 -12.42 3.78
N PHE A 34 17.33 -12.22 2.97
CA PHE A 34 16.05 -11.68 3.45
C PHE A 34 15.33 -12.68 4.36
N ASP A 35 15.36 -13.97 4.05
CA ASP A 35 14.75 -15.01 4.88
C ASP A 35 15.46 -15.12 6.26
N ALA A 36 16.78 -15.02 6.30
CA ALA A 36 17.54 -14.96 7.54
C ALA A 36 17.23 -13.69 8.35
N GLY A 37 17.11 -12.53 7.68
CA GLY A 37 16.69 -11.28 8.30
C GLY A 37 15.27 -11.36 8.87
N ALA A 38 14.34 -11.94 8.13
CA ALA A 38 12.97 -12.16 8.57
C ALA A 38 12.89 -13.10 9.78
N TRP A 39 13.64 -14.20 9.73
CA TRP A 39 13.74 -15.12 10.85
C TRP A 39 14.27 -14.42 12.11
N TYR A 40 15.30 -13.59 11.97
CA TYR A 40 15.85 -12.81 13.09
C TYR A 40 14.83 -11.80 13.63
N ALA A 41 14.15 -11.05 12.76
CA ALA A 41 13.17 -10.02 13.16
C ALA A 41 11.89 -10.62 13.77
N ALA A 42 11.58 -11.88 13.47
CA ALA A 42 10.43 -12.59 14.04
C ALA A 42 10.75 -13.33 15.36
N ARG A 43 12.01 -13.22 15.89
CA ARG A 43 12.39 -13.83 17.18
C ARG A 43 11.66 -13.15 18.34
N ASP A 44 11.56 -13.86 19.45
CA ASP A 44 11.01 -13.34 20.69
C ASP A 44 9.59 -12.73 20.54
N GLY A 45 8.80 -13.31 19.63
CA GLY A 45 7.43 -12.88 19.37
C GLY A 45 7.28 -11.83 18.26
N GLY A 46 8.38 -11.36 17.65
CA GLY A 46 8.39 -10.40 16.57
C GLY A 46 7.93 -8.98 16.97
N PRO A 47 7.64 -8.11 15.99
CA PRO A 47 7.20 -6.75 16.28
C PRO A 47 5.88 -6.71 17.06
N GLU A 48 5.88 -6.05 18.22
CA GLU A 48 4.70 -5.98 19.12
C GLU A 48 3.46 -5.39 18.41
N GLN A 49 3.65 -4.32 17.63
CA GLN A 49 2.53 -3.69 16.93
C GLN A 49 1.93 -4.59 15.84
N LEU A 50 2.76 -5.35 15.14
CA LEU A 50 2.27 -6.34 14.18
C LEU A 50 1.38 -7.37 14.88
N ARG A 51 1.82 -7.85 16.06
CA ARG A 51 1.06 -8.80 16.87
C ARG A 51 -0.29 -8.23 17.31
N LYS A 52 -0.34 -6.95 17.73
CA LYS A 52 -1.60 -6.26 18.09
C LYS A 52 -2.53 -6.14 16.89
N ASN A 53 -1.99 -5.78 15.73
CA ASN A 53 -2.79 -5.65 14.51
C ASN A 53 -3.37 -7.00 14.07
N LEU A 54 -2.53 -8.04 14.02
CA LEU A 54 -2.97 -9.38 13.63
C LEU A 54 -3.96 -10.01 14.63
N ALA A 55 -3.85 -9.68 15.91
CA ALA A 55 -4.81 -10.14 16.91
C ALA A 55 -6.24 -9.72 16.55
N ARG A 56 -6.42 -8.47 16.13
CA ARG A 56 -7.73 -7.95 15.69
C ARG A 56 -8.21 -8.62 14.40
N VAL A 57 -7.29 -8.82 13.45
CA VAL A 57 -7.61 -9.47 12.17
C VAL A 57 -8.15 -10.89 12.38
N ILE A 58 -7.56 -11.66 13.30
CA ILE A 58 -7.97 -13.05 13.56
C ILE A 58 -8.92 -13.20 14.76
N GLY A 59 -9.36 -12.07 15.36
CA GLY A 59 -10.35 -12.07 16.44
C GLY A 59 -9.85 -12.68 17.75
N THR A 60 -8.60 -12.40 18.16
CA THR A 60 -7.98 -12.95 19.37
C THR A 60 -7.23 -11.87 20.15
N THR A 61 -6.61 -12.25 21.28
CA THR A 61 -5.71 -11.34 22.01
C THR A 61 -4.29 -11.38 21.45
N PRO A 62 -3.48 -10.31 21.64
CA PRO A 62 -2.10 -10.30 21.17
C PRO A 62 -1.24 -11.46 21.68
N ALA A 63 -1.51 -11.95 22.90
CA ALA A 63 -0.79 -13.09 23.47
C ALA A 63 -1.13 -14.43 22.80
N GLU A 64 -2.31 -14.55 22.20
CA GLU A 64 -2.80 -15.77 21.56
C GLU A 64 -2.51 -15.82 20.04
N VAL A 65 -1.99 -14.74 19.47
CA VAL A 65 -1.59 -14.77 18.05
C VAL A 65 -0.51 -15.84 17.83
N PRO A 66 -0.70 -16.80 16.93
CA PRO A 66 0.29 -17.84 16.70
C PRO A 66 1.62 -17.26 16.21
N ASP A 67 2.73 -17.70 16.81
CA ASP A 67 4.06 -17.29 16.35
C ASP A 67 4.35 -17.68 14.89
N SER A 68 3.69 -18.71 14.39
CA SER A 68 3.75 -19.09 12.98
C SER A 68 3.20 -17.98 12.07
N LEU A 69 2.09 -17.32 12.46
CA LEU A 69 1.52 -16.20 11.73
C LEU A 69 2.45 -14.99 11.76
N ILE A 70 3.04 -14.66 12.91
CA ILE A 70 4.03 -13.58 13.03
C ILE A 70 5.23 -13.83 12.11
N ARG A 71 5.78 -15.05 12.14
CA ARG A 71 6.89 -15.43 11.24
C ARG A 71 6.51 -15.32 9.77
N ALA A 72 5.32 -15.80 9.41
CA ALA A 72 4.82 -15.69 8.03
C ALA A 72 4.67 -14.23 7.60
N SER A 73 4.13 -13.35 8.46
CA SER A 73 3.95 -11.93 8.15
C SER A 73 5.28 -11.19 7.98
N VAL A 74 6.25 -11.44 8.86
CA VAL A 74 7.58 -10.83 8.73
C VAL A 74 8.29 -11.35 7.47
N ALA A 75 8.14 -12.63 7.14
CA ALA A 75 8.70 -13.21 5.92
C ALA A 75 8.03 -12.64 4.65
N SER A 76 6.70 -12.45 4.65
CA SER A 76 5.98 -11.80 3.55
C SER A 76 6.45 -10.36 3.35
N TYR A 77 6.60 -9.58 4.42
CA TYR A 77 7.12 -8.22 4.34
C TYR A 77 8.57 -8.15 3.84
N ALA A 78 9.42 -9.06 4.29
CA ALA A 78 10.79 -9.18 3.79
C ALA A 78 10.82 -9.57 2.30
N ARG A 79 9.91 -10.47 1.87
CA ARG A 79 9.73 -10.83 0.46
C ARG A 79 9.35 -9.60 -0.38
N TYR A 80 8.38 -8.79 0.07
CA TYR A 80 8.00 -7.55 -0.61
C TYR A 80 9.23 -6.66 -0.86
N TRP A 81 10.04 -6.37 0.16
CA TRP A 81 11.22 -5.52 0.02
C TRP A 81 12.28 -6.11 -0.91
N ARG A 82 12.55 -7.41 -0.79
CA ARG A 82 13.47 -8.11 -1.70
C ARG A 82 13.03 -7.97 -3.16
N GLU A 83 11.75 -8.15 -3.42
CA GLU A 83 11.17 -8.06 -4.76
C GLU A 83 11.17 -6.61 -5.26
N ALA A 84 10.71 -5.66 -4.45
CA ALA A 84 10.67 -4.24 -4.78
C ALA A 84 12.05 -3.70 -5.15
N PHE A 85 13.09 -4.02 -4.39
CA PHE A 85 14.45 -3.59 -4.71
C PHE A 85 14.97 -4.17 -6.04
N ARG A 86 14.51 -5.34 -6.44
CA ARG A 86 14.95 -6.03 -7.67
C ARG A 86 14.07 -5.75 -8.88
N LEU A 87 12.87 -5.27 -8.67
CA LEU A 87 11.83 -5.10 -9.69
C LEU A 87 12.30 -4.31 -10.94
N PRO A 88 13.07 -3.22 -10.84
CA PRO A 88 13.58 -2.51 -12.02
C PRO A 88 14.54 -3.31 -12.90
N THR A 89 15.14 -4.38 -12.36
CA THR A 89 16.06 -5.26 -13.10
C THR A 89 15.36 -6.49 -13.70
N MET A 90 14.10 -6.71 -13.36
CA MET A 90 13.30 -7.80 -13.88
C MET A 90 12.79 -7.47 -15.29
N ASN A 91 12.55 -8.51 -16.09
CA ASN A 91 11.85 -8.34 -17.35
C ASN A 91 10.36 -8.06 -17.06
N GLN A 92 9.95 -6.80 -17.17
CA GLN A 92 8.61 -6.34 -16.80
C GLN A 92 7.51 -7.01 -17.65
N ALA A 93 7.77 -7.26 -18.93
CA ALA A 93 6.80 -7.94 -19.81
C ALA A 93 6.61 -9.41 -19.42
N GLU A 94 7.67 -10.10 -19.02
CA GLU A 94 7.59 -11.47 -18.51
C GLU A 94 6.86 -11.52 -17.15
N LEU A 95 7.19 -10.59 -16.27
CA LEU A 95 6.51 -10.44 -14.99
C LEU A 95 5.00 -10.20 -15.19
N ALA A 96 4.63 -9.28 -16.07
CA ALA A 96 3.22 -8.99 -16.35
C ALA A 96 2.49 -10.22 -16.92
N ARG A 97 3.12 -10.99 -17.81
CA ARG A 97 2.55 -12.25 -18.30
C ARG A 97 2.36 -13.29 -17.19
N ARG A 98 3.33 -13.41 -16.28
CA ARG A 98 3.24 -14.32 -15.14
C ARG A 98 2.09 -13.92 -14.21
N LEU A 99 2.01 -12.65 -13.83
CA LEU A 99 0.94 -12.11 -12.99
C LEU A 99 -0.43 -12.31 -13.65
N GLY A 100 -0.54 -12.08 -14.96
CA GLY A 100 -1.78 -12.25 -15.70
C GLY A 100 -2.38 -13.68 -15.67
N ARG A 101 -1.59 -14.70 -15.35
CA ARG A 101 -2.08 -16.09 -15.21
C ARG A 101 -2.84 -16.32 -13.90
N VAL A 102 -2.52 -15.56 -12.87
CA VAL A 102 -3.07 -15.69 -11.51
C VAL A 102 -3.87 -14.45 -11.08
N PHE A 103 -4.14 -13.55 -12.03
CA PHE A 103 -4.88 -12.32 -11.78
C PHE A 103 -6.39 -12.59 -11.73
N ILE A 104 -7.03 -12.20 -10.64
CA ILE A 104 -8.49 -12.36 -10.44
C ILE A 104 -9.15 -11.01 -10.70
N GLY A 105 -10.16 -10.97 -11.58
CA GLY A 105 -10.89 -9.74 -11.90
C GLY A 105 -10.15 -8.81 -12.87
N ALA A 106 -9.20 -9.31 -13.67
CA ALA A 106 -8.46 -8.52 -14.66
C ALA A 106 -9.37 -7.90 -15.73
N GLU A 107 -10.50 -8.52 -16.04
CA GLU A 107 -11.50 -8.02 -16.98
C GLU A 107 -12.12 -6.68 -16.56
N LYS A 108 -12.14 -6.37 -15.27
CA LYS A 108 -12.68 -5.12 -14.73
C LYS A 108 -11.96 -3.88 -15.24
N PHE A 109 -10.65 -4.00 -15.55
CA PHE A 109 -9.90 -2.92 -16.18
C PHE A 109 -10.38 -2.63 -17.60
N ALA A 110 -10.68 -3.67 -18.39
CA ALA A 110 -11.22 -3.49 -19.73
C ALA A 110 -12.62 -2.86 -19.67
N ILE A 111 -13.49 -3.36 -18.80
CA ILE A 111 -14.86 -2.84 -18.59
C ILE A 111 -14.80 -1.36 -18.17
N ALA A 112 -13.94 -1.00 -17.22
CA ALA A 112 -13.79 0.38 -16.77
C ALA A 112 -13.28 1.30 -17.89
N ARG A 113 -12.34 0.82 -18.70
CA ARG A 113 -11.80 1.57 -19.86
C ARG A 113 -12.85 1.79 -20.92
N GLU A 114 -13.67 0.80 -21.23
CA GLU A 114 -14.81 0.91 -22.17
C GLU A 114 -15.87 1.88 -21.65
N GLY A 115 -16.05 1.93 -20.32
CA GLY A 115 -16.93 2.89 -19.66
C GLY A 115 -16.50 4.35 -19.77
N GLY A 116 -15.26 4.63 -20.20
CA GLY A 116 -14.77 5.96 -20.56
C GLY A 116 -14.47 6.90 -19.37
N ARG A 117 -14.45 6.38 -18.13
CA ARG A 117 -14.23 7.19 -16.91
C ARG A 117 -13.03 6.73 -16.07
N GLY A 118 -12.21 5.81 -16.63
CA GLY A 118 -11.16 5.16 -15.87
C GLY A 118 -11.70 4.38 -14.67
N ALA A 119 -10.86 4.15 -13.67
CA ALA A 119 -11.28 3.58 -12.40
C ALA A 119 -10.33 3.95 -11.27
N VAL A 120 -10.86 3.98 -10.05
CA VAL A 120 -10.09 4.06 -8.82
C VAL A 120 -9.89 2.65 -8.28
N MET A 121 -8.61 2.24 -8.14
CA MET A 121 -8.21 1.01 -7.47
C MET A 121 -7.73 1.38 -6.07
N ALA A 122 -8.47 0.97 -5.04
CA ALA A 122 -8.09 1.18 -3.65
C ALA A 122 -7.50 -0.09 -3.05
N LEU A 123 -6.28 0.00 -2.49
CA LEU A 123 -5.51 -1.16 -2.01
C LEU A 123 -5.12 -0.99 -0.53
N PRO A 124 -5.13 -2.06 0.26
CA PRO A 124 -4.40 -2.09 1.52
C PRO A 124 -2.90 -2.33 1.26
N HIS A 125 -2.06 -2.04 2.25
CA HIS A 125 -0.64 -2.38 2.21
C HIS A 125 -0.43 -3.90 2.35
N SER A 126 -0.72 -4.63 1.27
CA SER A 126 -0.65 -6.10 1.27
C SER A 126 0.08 -6.64 0.04
N GLY A 127 0.79 -7.75 0.20
CA GLY A 127 1.54 -8.42 -0.86
C GLY A 127 2.53 -7.50 -1.56
N ASN A 128 2.59 -7.56 -2.89
CA ASN A 128 3.47 -6.69 -3.66
C ASN A 128 2.70 -5.81 -4.66
N TRP A 129 2.22 -4.69 -4.18
CA TRP A 129 1.46 -3.71 -4.99
C TRP A 129 2.28 -3.07 -6.11
N ASP A 130 3.62 -2.97 -6.00
CA ASP A 130 4.46 -2.48 -7.09
C ASP A 130 4.47 -3.48 -8.27
N MET A 131 4.44 -4.80 -8.01
CA MET A 131 4.26 -5.80 -9.07
C MET A 131 2.89 -5.68 -9.74
N ALA A 132 1.83 -5.50 -8.96
CA ALA A 132 0.48 -5.23 -9.50
C ALA A 132 0.49 -3.99 -10.40
N GLY A 133 1.18 -2.93 -9.98
CA GLY A 133 1.38 -1.71 -10.77
C GLY A 133 2.13 -1.96 -12.08
N VAL A 134 3.17 -2.79 -12.08
CA VAL A 134 3.87 -3.19 -13.32
C VAL A 134 2.91 -3.89 -14.28
N TRP A 135 2.09 -4.81 -13.78
CA TRP A 135 1.08 -5.46 -14.64
C TRP A 135 0.13 -4.43 -15.27
N LEU A 136 -0.36 -3.49 -14.47
CA LEU A 136 -1.26 -2.45 -14.96
C LEU A 136 -0.58 -1.55 -16.00
N ALA A 137 0.64 -1.10 -15.73
CA ALA A 137 1.41 -0.27 -16.65
C ALA A 137 1.70 -0.97 -17.99
N GLN A 138 2.03 -2.26 -17.96
CA GLN A 138 2.32 -3.03 -19.17
C GLN A 138 1.08 -3.32 -20.01
N ASN A 139 -0.12 -3.45 -19.43
CA ASN A 139 -1.33 -3.80 -20.15
C ASN A 139 -2.20 -2.59 -20.53
N TYR A 140 -2.16 -1.51 -19.72
CA TYR A 140 -3.07 -0.36 -19.88
C TYR A 140 -2.34 1.00 -19.96
N GLY A 141 -1.01 1.00 -19.87
CA GLY A 141 -0.19 2.21 -19.86
C GLY A 141 -0.12 2.85 -18.47
N THR A 142 0.50 4.03 -18.43
CA THR A 142 0.76 4.75 -17.18
C THR A 142 -0.53 4.99 -16.38
N PHE A 143 -0.50 4.63 -15.11
CA PHE A 143 -1.53 4.98 -14.12
C PHE A 143 -0.95 5.97 -13.10
N THR A 144 -1.82 6.61 -12.32
CA THR A 144 -1.42 7.64 -11.37
C THR A 144 -1.60 7.14 -9.95
N THR A 145 -0.63 7.41 -9.09
CA THR A 145 -0.68 7.12 -7.64
C THR A 145 -0.16 8.31 -6.84
N VAL A 146 -0.31 8.24 -5.52
CA VAL A 146 0.17 9.26 -4.58
C VAL A 146 1.18 8.63 -3.63
N ALA A 147 2.25 9.37 -3.34
CA ALA A 147 3.22 8.97 -2.33
C ALA A 147 3.34 10.03 -1.24
N GLU A 148 3.42 9.59 0.02
CA GLU A 148 3.77 10.44 1.14
C GLU A 148 5.24 10.87 1.03
N ARG A 149 5.54 12.12 1.36
CA ARG A 149 6.92 12.60 1.39
C ARG A 149 7.67 11.93 2.53
N LEU A 150 8.73 11.25 2.18
CA LEU A 150 9.63 10.60 3.14
C LEU A 150 10.78 11.52 3.49
N GLU A 151 11.28 11.40 4.70
CA GLU A 151 12.53 12.06 5.12
C GLU A 151 13.63 10.99 5.25
N PRO A 152 14.85 11.26 4.76
CA PRO A 152 15.28 12.44 4.02
C PRO A 152 14.71 12.52 2.59
N GLU A 153 14.61 13.73 2.04
CA GLU A 153 14.04 14.00 0.70
C GLU A 153 14.70 13.16 -0.41
N SER A 154 16.00 12.92 -0.29
CA SER A 154 16.74 12.03 -1.22
C SER A 154 16.22 10.60 -1.24
N LEU A 155 15.69 10.09 -0.15
CA LEU A 155 15.02 8.78 -0.11
C LEU A 155 13.69 8.83 -0.85
N TYR A 156 12.92 9.91 -0.65
CA TYR A 156 11.70 10.15 -1.39
C TYR A 156 11.97 10.20 -2.90
N ASP A 157 12.92 11.02 -3.36
CA ASP A 157 13.28 11.14 -4.77
C ASP A 157 13.68 9.79 -5.39
N ARG A 158 14.38 8.95 -4.65
CA ARG A 158 14.74 7.59 -5.10
C ARG A 158 13.52 6.69 -5.27
N PHE A 159 12.54 6.76 -4.35
CA PHE A 159 11.30 6.01 -4.46
C PHE A 159 10.45 6.50 -5.63
N ILE A 160 10.39 7.81 -5.87
CA ILE A 160 9.71 8.36 -7.05
C ILE A 160 10.37 7.86 -8.33
N ALA A 161 11.69 8.09 -8.49
CA ALA A 161 12.45 7.64 -9.66
C ALA A 161 12.33 6.11 -9.89
N TYR A 162 12.29 5.33 -8.80
CA TYR A 162 12.06 3.90 -8.86
C TYR A 162 10.69 3.58 -9.50
N ARG A 163 9.60 4.15 -9.01
CA ARG A 163 8.24 3.90 -9.51
C ARG A 163 8.03 4.46 -10.91
N GLU A 164 8.57 5.63 -11.22
CA GLU A 164 8.56 6.19 -12.57
C GLU A 164 9.28 5.29 -13.56
N SER A 165 10.40 4.66 -13.18
CA SER A 165 11.11 3.68 -14.01
C SER A 165 10.27 2.42 -14.31
N LEU A 166 9.22 2.16 -13.54
CA LEU A 166 8.24 1.09 -13.75
C LEU A 166 7.03 1.53 -14.59
N GLY A 167 6.96 2.80 -14.99
CA GLY A 167 5.87 3.35 -15.79
C GLY A 167 4.73 3.97 -14.96
N PHE A 168 4.93 4.25 -13.68
CA PHE A 168 3.94 4.90 -12.82
C PHE A 168 4.07 6.42 -12.92
N GLU A 169 2.96 7.14 -12.77
CA GLU A 169 2.93 8.57 -12.50
C GLU A 169 2.71 8.75 -10.98
N VAL A 170 3.68 9.33 -10.29
CA VAL A 170 3.63 9.46 -8.84
C VAL A 170 3.49 10.92 -8.43
N LEU A 171 2.41 11.25 -7.75
CA LEU A 171 2.15 12.59 -7.23
C LEU A 171 2.57 12.67 -5.76
N PRO A 172 3.17 13.79 -5.32
CA PRO A 172 3.39 14.02 -3.90
C PRO A 172 2.06 14.27 -3.17
N LEU A 173 1.88 13.65 -2.01
CA LEU A 173 0.69 13.89 -1.18
C LEU A 173 0.63 15.35 -0.70
N THR A 174 1.80 15.93 -0.40
CA THR A 174 1.94 17.32 0.07
C THR A 174 3.11 18.00 -0.65
N GLY A 175 3.06 19.34 -0.75
CA GLY A 175 4.16 20.14 -1.32
C GLY A 175 4.33 20.01 -2.84
N GLY A 176 3.34 19.51 -3.56
CA GLY A 176 3.30 19.54 -5.02
C GLY A 176 2.85 20.90 -5.55
N GLU A 177 3.07 21.15 -6.85
CA GLU A 177 2.62 22.38 -7.53
C GLU A 177 1.09 22.52 -7.56
N ARG A 178 0.38 21.37 -7.60
CA ARG A 178 -1.08 21.30 -7.64
C ARG A 178 -1.58 20.32 -6.58
N PRO A 179 -2.80 20.52 -6.05
CA PRO A 179 -3.43 19.55 -5.17
C PRO A 179 -3.51 18.17 -5.87
N PRO A 180 -3.05 17.08 -5.24
CA PRO A 180 -3.05 15.77 -5.89
C PRO A 180 -4.46 15.31 -6.27
N MET A 181 -5.48 15.65 -5.50
CA MET A 181 -6.87 15.28 -5.79
C MET A 181 -7.37 15.85 -7.13
N ASP A 182 -7.01 17.09 -7.47
CA ASP A 182 -7.40 17.72 -8.74
C ASP A 182 -6.77 16.99 -9.92
N VAL A 183 -5.48 16.63 -9.79
CA VAL A 183 -4.75 15.91 -10.83
C VAL A 183 -5.31 14.49 -11.01
N LEU A 184 -5.60 13.79 -9.91
CA LEU A 184 -6.20 12.46 -9.94
C LEU A 184 -7.57 12.48 -10.63
N ALA A 185 -8.43 13.47 -10.30
CA ALA A 185 -9.73 13.62 -10.96
C ALA A 185 -9.59 13.91 -12.47
N GLU A 186 -8.63 14.73 -12.89
CA GLU A 186 -8.32 14.94 -14.31
C GLU A 186 -7.90 13.63 -15.00
N ARG A 187 -7.06 12.81 -14.35
CA ARG A 187 -6.64 11.53 -14.90
C ARG A 187 -7.80 10.57 -15.11
N LEU A 188 -8.71 10.50 -14.13
CA LEU A 188 -9.93 9.68 -14.23
C LEU A 188 -10.84 10.17 -15.38
N ARG A 189 -11.09 11.50 -15.47
CA ARG A 189 -11.86 12.09 -16.58
C ARG A 189 -11.20 11.87 -17.96
N ALA A 190 -9.88 11.71 -18.00
CA ALA A 190 -9.12 11.32 -19.18
C ALA A 190 -9.10 9.78 -19.41
N ASN A 191 -9.99 9.03 -18.76
CA ASN A 191 -10.11 7.58 -18.87
C ASN A 191 -8.83 6.83 -18.48
N ARG A 192 -8.10 7.33 -17.46
CA ARG A 192 -6.89 6.69 -16.90
C ARG A 192 -7.19 6.06 -15.55
N PHE A 193 -6.33 5.17 -15.12
CA PHE A 193 -6.44 4.48 -13.84
C PHE A 193 -5.72 5.26 -12.73
N VAL A 194 -6.31 5.23 -11.55
CA VAL A 194 -5.75 5.79 -10.31
C VAL A 194 -5.67 4.66 -9.28
N CYS A 195 -4.49 4.44 -8.71
CA CYS A 195 -4.26 3.42 -7.68
C CYS A 195 -3.83 4.09 -6.39
N LEU A 196 -4.55 3.83 -5.30
CA LEU A 196 -4.32 4.48 -4.00
C LEU A 196 -4.22 3.46 -2.88
N MET A 197 -3.17 3.59 -2.06
CA MET A 197 -3.14 2.91 -0.77
C MET A 197 -4.19 3.56 0.14
N ALA A 198 -5.11 2.76 0.69
CA ALA A 198 -6.32 3.28 1.28
C ALA A 198 -6.72 2.63 2.62
N ASP A 199 -5.82 1.91 3.26
CA ASP A 199 -6.11 1.19 4.51
C ASP A 199 -5.76 1.97 5.78
N ARG A 200 -5.13 3.15 5.68
CA ARG A 200 -4.71 3.90 6.87
C ARG A 200 -4.60 5.40 6.62
N ASP A 201 -5.34 6.20 7.39
CA ASP A 201 -5.18 7.65 7.51
C ASP A 201 -5.49 8.12 8.95
N LEU A 202 -4.52 8.01 9.84
CA LEU A 202 -4.65 8.45 11.23
C LEU A 202 -4.38 9.96 11.37
N THR A 203 -5.01 10.75 10.51
CA THR A 203 -5.03 12.22 10.57
C THR A 203 -6.46 12.72 10.82
N ARG A 204 -6.62 14.04 10.95
CA ARG A 204 -7.95 14.66 11.08
C ARG A 204 -8.79 14.54 9.82
N SER A 205 -8.14 14.42 8.66
CA SER A 205 -8.82 14.26 7.35
C SER A 205 -9.30 12.82 7.09
N GLY A 206 -8.79 11.84 7.83
CA GLY A 206 -9.22 10.46 7.70
C GLY A 206 -10.68 10.27 8.12
N VAL A 207 -11.40 9.43 7.41
CA VAL A 207 -12.80 9.08 7.66
C VAL A 207 -12.87 8.05 8.78
N PRO A 208 -13.62 8.29 9.85
CA PRO A 208 -13.85 7.28 10.89
C PRO A 208 -14.60 6.08 10.31
N VAL A 209 -14.11 4.88 10.59
CA VAL A 209 -14.72 3.61 10.19
C VAL A 209 -14.56 2.57 11.28
N ASP A 210 -15.48 1.61 11.34
CA ASP A 210 -15.26 0.35 12.03
C ASP A 210 -14.37 -0.55 11.16
N PHE A 211 -13.32 -1.11 11.74
CA PHE A 211 -12.42 -2.00 11.03
C PHE A 211 -12.00 -3.13 11.98
N PHE A 212 -12.44 -4.34 11.69
CA PHE A 212 -12.30 -5.50 12.59
C PHE A 212 -12.91 -5.26 13.99
N GLY A 213 -14.05 -4.56 14.05
CA GLY A 213 -14.79 -4.30 15.29
C GLY A 213 -14.23 -3.17 16.16
N GLU A 214 -13.22 -2.43 15.70
CA GLU A 214 -12.68 -1.29 16.41
C GLU A 214 -12.56 -0.05 15.52
N LEU A 215 -12.69 1.14 16.14
CA LEU A 215 -12.64 2.42 15.45
C LEU A 215 -11.22 2.74 14.94
N THR A 216 -11.14 3.05 13.65
CA THR A 216 -9.95 3.60 13.00
C THR A 216 -10.31 4.70 12.00
N ARG A 217 -9.36 5.10 11.16
CA ARG A 217 -9.59 6.07 10.10
C ARG A 217 -8.91 5.61 8.81
N LEU A 218 -9.65 5.71 7.71
CA LEU A 218 -9.19 5.43 6.36
C LEU A 218 -9.17 6.70 5.50
N PRO A 219 -8.37 6.76 4.42
CA PRO A 219 -8.33 7.90 3.52
C PRO A 219 -9.68 8.15 2.83
N ALA A 220 -10.11 9.40 2.83
CA ALA A 220 -11.31 9.84 2.11
C ALA A 220 -11.13 9.89 0.58
N GLY A 221 -9.88 9.88 0.10
CA GLY A 221 -9.52 10.12 -1.31
C GLY A 221 -10.24 9.22 -2.30
N PRO A 222 -10.23 7.90 -2.14
CA PRO A 222 -10.91 6.99 -3.08
C PRO A 222 -12.40 7.26 -3.22
N ALA A 223 -13.12 7.43 -2.11
CA ALA A 223 -14.55 7.73 -2.12
C ALA A 223 -14.86 9.09 -2.76
N LYS A 224 -14.11 10.13 -2.40
CA LYS A 224 -14.27 11.47 -2.98
C LYS A 224 -14.05 11.46 -4.49
N LEU A 225 -13.01 10.79 -4.99
CA LEU A 225 -12.74 10.69 -6.42
C LEU A 225 -13.87 9.97 -7.16
N ALA A 226 -14.35 8.86 -6.62
CA ALA A 226 -15.46 8.12 -7.22
C ALA A 226 -16.75 8.96 -7.31
N ILE A 227 -17.10 9.68 -6.24
CA ILE A 227 -18.28 10.57 -6.21
C ILE A 227 -18.11 11.71 -7.22
N GLU A 228 -16.96 12.38 -7.22
CA GLU A 228 -16.71 13.58 -8.04
C GLU A 228 -16.66 13.26 -9.53
N THR A 229 -16.04 12.13 -9.91
CA THR A 229 -15.79 11.79 -11.31
C THR A 229 -16.79 10.78 -11.89
N GLY A 230 -17.53 10.08 -11.03
CA GLY A 230 -18.36 8.93 -11.41
C GLY A 230 -17.55 7.74 -11.89
N ALA A 231 -16.24 7.70 -11.64
CA ALA A 231 -15.39 6.55 -11.92
C ALA A 231 -15.71 5.40 -10.93
N PRO A 232 -15.75 4.14 -11.38
CA PRO A 232 -15.94 3.02 -10.49
C PRO A 232 -14.79 2.92 -9.48
N LEU A 233 -15.14 2.61 -8.22
CA LEU A 233 -14.21 2.38 -7.13
C LEU A 233 -14.11 0.87 -6.86
N HIS A 234 -12.99 0.28 -7.20
CA HIS A 234 -12.71 -1.14 -6.97
C HIS A 234 -11.78 -1.32 -5.79
N PRO A 235 -12.18 -2.07 -4.75
CA PRO A 235 -11.22 -2.62 -3.80
C PRO A 235 -10.30 -3.60 -4.52
N ALA A 236 -9.01 -3.52 -4.22
CA ALA A 236 -8.02 -4.45 -4.75
C ALA A 236 -7.24 -5.07 -3.60
N HIS A 237 -6.78 -6.29 -3.77
CA HIS A 237 -5.98 -7.01 -2.80
C HIS A 237 -4.83 -7.73 -3.48
N VAL A 238 -3.66 -7.72 -2.86
CA VAL A 238 -2.48 -8.42 -3.36
C VAL A 238 -1.99 -9.35 -2.26
N TYR A 239 -1.75 -10.60 -2.61
CA TYR A 239 -1.28 -11.59 -1.64
C TYR A 239 -0.34 -12.60 -2.32
N TYR A 240 0.31 -13.44 -1.52
CA TYR A 240 1.17 -14.49 -2.03
C TYR A 240 0.51 -15.87 -1.92
N ASP A 241 0.55 -16.62 -3.01
CA ASP A 241 0.21 -18.05 -3.05
C ASP A 241 1.42 -18.82 -3.55
N GLY A 242 2.11 -19.48 -2.63
CA GLY A 242 3.40 -20.09 -2.91
C GLY A 242 4.42 -19.08 -3.47
N ASP A 243 4.95 -19.35 -4.65
CA ASP A 243 5.87 -18.43 -5.35
C ASP A 243 5.15 -17.33 -6.14
N ASP A 244 3.84 -17.43 -6.32
CA ASP A 244 3.07 -16.46 -7.09
C ASP A 244 2.66 -15.25 -6.25
N CYS A 245 2.55 -14.09 -6.91
CA CYS A 245 1.95 -12.88 -6.40
C CYS A 245 0.58 -12.75 -7.09
N VAL A 246 -0.47 -12.97 -6.34
CA VAL A 246 -1.85 -12.90 -6.84
C VAL A 246 -2.38 -11.50 -6.66
N VAL A 247 -3.01 -10.96 -7.70
CA VAL A 247 -3.72 -9.68 -7.64
C VAL A 247 -5.21 -9.97 -7.81
N GLN A 248 -6.01 -9.50 -6.90
CA GLN A 248 -7.47 -9.63 -6.93
C GLN A 248 -8.10 -8.25 -7.00
N ILE A 249 -8.99 -8.05 -7.97
CA ILE A 249 -9.84 -6.84 -8.05
C ILE A 249 -11.28 -7.27 -7.76
N ASP A 250 -11.84 -6.69 -6.72
CA ASP A 250 -13.22 -6.92 -6.35
C ASP A 250 -14.20 -6.12 -7.24
N ASP A 251 -15.49 -6.40 -7.12
CA ASP A 251 -16.51 -5.62 -7.81
C ASP A 251 -16.51 -4.17 -7.34
N ALA A 252 -16.94 -3.26 -8.21
CA ALA A 252 -17.03 -1.86 -7.86
C ALA A 252 -18.01 -1.67 -6.69
N LEU A 253 -17.61 -0.83 -5.74
CA LEU A 253 -18.48 -0.45 -4.64
C LEU A 253 -19.64 0.43 -5.15
N ASP A 254 -20.79 0.29 -4.50
CA ASP A 254 -21.90 1.20 -4.73
C ASP A 254 -21.56 2.60 -4.17
N THR A 255 -21.47 3.57 -5.05
CA THR A 255 -21.20 4.97 -4.72
C THR A 255 -22.43 5.87 -4.85
N SER A 256 -23.62 5.30 -5.09
CA SER A 256 -24.87 6.03 -5.36
C SER A 256 -25.36 6.87 -4.17
N SER A 257 -24.95 6.52 -2.95
CA SER A 257 -25.28 7.31 -1.75
C SER A 257 -24.67 8.72 -1.78
N GLY A 258 -23.58 8.94 -2.50
CA GLY A 258 -22.84 10.20 -2.48
C GLY A 258 -22.22 10.54 -1.11
N ASP A 259 -22.27 9.63 -0.13
CA ASP A 259 -21.73 9.84 1.21
C ASP A 259 -20.35 9.20 1.34
N VAL A 260 -19.34 10.05 1.59
CA VAL A 260 -17.95 9.62 1.73
C VAL A 260 -17.77 8.64 2.89
N GLY A 261 -18.49 8.83 4.00
CA GLY A 261 -18.41 7.95 5.17
C GLY A 261 -18.94 6.56 4.86
N VAL A 262 -20.12 6.47 4.24
CA VAL A 262 -20.75 5.20 3.84
C VAL A 262 -19.86 4.44 2.87
N ILE A 263 -19.34 5.10 1.85
CA ILE A 263 -18.49 4.46 0.83
C ILE A 263 -17.15 4.02 1.42
N THR A 264 -16.55 4.85 2.32
CA THR A 264 -15.30 4.49 2.98
C THR A 264 -15.50 3.32 3.95
N GLN A 265 -16.67 3.23 4.63
CA GLN A 265 -16.99 2.07 5.46
C GLN A 265 -17.13 0.80 4.59
N ALA A 266 -17.83 0.87 3.47
CA ALA A 266 -17.95 -0.27 2.55
C ALA A 266 -16.56 -0.74 2.03
N LEU A 267 -15.63 0.21 1.79
CA LEU A 267 -14.25 -0.10 1.43
C LEU A 267 -13.52 -0.81 2.58
N ALA A 268 -13.68 -0.32 3.83
CA ALA A 268 -13.10 -0.94 5.02
C ALA A 268 -13.62 -2.36 5.23
N ASP A 269 -14.92 -2.59 5.09
CA ASP A 269 -15.55 -3.90 5.20
C ASP A 269 -14.96 -4.88 4.17
N ARG A 270 -14.76 -4.42 2.93
CA ARG A 270 -14.16 -5.27 1.90
C ARG A 270 -12.69 -5.55 2.15
N PHE A 271 -11.93 -4.56 2.62
CA PHE A 271 -10.55 -4.78 3.03
C PHE A 271 -10.47 -5.76 4.20
N ALA A 272 -11.38 -5.69 5.17
CA ALA A 272 -11.39 -6.62 6.28
C ALA A 272 -11.57 -8.08 5.82
N VAL A 273 -12.49 -8.34 4.88
CA VAL A 273 -12.69 -9.67 4.30
C VAL A 273 -11.41 -10.16 3.60
N ASN A 274 -10.81 -9.33 2.77
CA ASN A 274 -9.63 -9.69 1.99
C ASN A 274 -8.39 -9.91 2.87
N ILE A 275 -8.16 -9.03 3.85
CA ILE A 275 -7.05 -9.15 4.80
C ILE A 275 -7.23 -10.38 5.70
N ALA A 276 -8.45 -10.66 6.16
CA ALA A 276 -8.71 -11.84 7.00
C ALA A 276 -8.44 -13.15 6.25
N ALA A 277 -8.61 -13.19 4.92
CA ALA A 277 -8.28 -14.35 4.10
C ALA A 277 -6.76 -14.58 3.98
N HIS A 278 -5.95 -13.52 4.01
CA HIS A 278 -4.49 -13.57 3.84
C HIS A 278 -3.78 -12.67 4.87
N PRO A 279 -3.96 -12.90 6.18
CA PRO A 279 -3.50 -11.98 7.22
C PRO A 279 -1.99 -11.81 7.25
N GLN A 280 -1.23 -12.84 6.86
CA GLN A 280 0.23 -12.80 6.78
C GLN A 280 0.76 -11.82 5.72
N ASP A 281 -0.05 -11.46 4.75
CA ASP A 281 0.36 -10.60 3.64
C ASP A 281 -0.01 -9.13 3.84
N TRP A 282 -0.70 -8.79 4.94
CA TRP A 282 -0.96 -7.40 5.29
C TRP A 282 0.20 -6.80 6.08
N HIS A 283 0.93 -5.89 5.46
CA HIS A 283 2.21 -5.34 5.93
C HIS A 283 2.03 -4.15 6.86
N MET A 284 1.13 -4.25 7.84
CA MET A 284 0.85 -3.18 8.79
C MET A 284 1.65 -3.37 10.10
N LEU A 285 2.85 -2.79 10.13
CA LEU A 285 3.74 -2.80 11.28
C LEU A 285 3.59 -1.55 12.17
N GLN A 286 2.74 -0.61 11.78
CA GLN A 286 2.47 0.63 12.51
C GLN A 286 1.09 0.55 13.20
N PRO A 287 0.82 1.39 14.20
CA PRO A 287 -0.52 1.50 14.78
C PRO A 287 -1.57 1.76 13.71
N GLN A 288 -2.58 0.88 13.64
CA GLN A 288 -3.69 0.99 12.72
C GLN A 288 -4.94 1.56 13.41
N TRP A 289 -5.13 1.27 14.68
CA TRP A 289 -6.30 1.69 15.45
C TRP A 289 -6.01 2.87 16.37
N LEU A 290 -7.02 3.69 16.62
CA LEU A 290 -6.91 4.85 17.50
C LEU A 290 -6.54 4.44 18.94
N ALA A 291 -6.96 3.26 19.36
CA ALA A 291 -6.64 2.70 20.67
C ALA A 291 -5.12 2.49 20.90
N ASP A 292 -4.37 2.26 19.82
CA ASP A 292 -2.92 2.04 19.90
C ASP A 292 -2.09 3.33 19.83
N LEU A 293 -2.74 4.49 19.64
CA LEU A 293 -2.06 5.78 19.61
C LEU A 293 -1.74 6.27 21.02
N SER A 294 -0.62 6.99 21.17
CA SER A 294 -0.34 7.72 22.39
C SER A 294 -1.43 8.76 22.68
N GLU A 295 -1.61 9.09 23.96
CA GLU A 295 -2.58 10.10 24.41
C GLU A 295 -2.38 11.44 23.68
N GLU A 296 -1.12 11.87 23.49
CA GLU A 296 -0.79 13.09 22.76
C GLU A 296 -1.28 13.04 21.30
N ARG A 297 -1.11 11.92 20.61
CA ARG A 297 -1.57 11.75 19.23
C ARG A 297 -3.09 11.73 19.15
N ARG A 298 -3.76 11.08 20.09
CA ARG A 298 -5.24 11.08 20.18
C ARG A 298 -5.76 12.50 20.42
N ALA A 299 -5.21 13.20 21.39
CA ALA A 299 -5.61 14.58 21.69
C ALA A 299 -5.45 15.53 20.49
N ARG A 300 -4.38 15.36 19.69
CA ARG A 300 -4.20 16.10 18.43
C ARG A 300 -5.26 15.78 17.38
N LEU A 301 -5.72 14.53 17.29
CA LEU A 301 -6.79 14.12 16.38
C LEU A 301 -8.15 14.69 16.80
N GLU A 302 -8.42 14.72 18.11
CA GLU A 302 -9.68 15.21 18.69
C GLU A 302 -9.74 16.75 18.80
N GLY A 303 -8.65 17.44 18.54
CA GLY A 303 -8.59 18.90 18.62
C GLY A 303 -8.49 19.45 20.04
N THR A 304 -8.24 18.59 21.03
CA THR A 304 -8.12 18.92 22.45
C THR A 304 -6.67 19.15 22.91
N GLY A 305 -5.69 18.92 22.02
CA GLY A 305 -4.29 19.22 22.30
C GLY A 305 -3.99 20.70 22.15
N ASP A 306 -3.29 21.29 23.13
CA ASP A 306 -2.79 22.67 23.11
C ASP A 306 -1.99 22.92 21.83
N ARG A 307 -2.20 24.13 21.26
CA ARG A 307 -1.49 24.62 20.06
C ARG A 307 -0.05 24.95 20.37
#